data_dce60e555918cd2121a8ff0783008a30
#
_entry.id   dce60e555918cd2121a8ff0783008a30
#
_cell.length_a   1.000
_cell.length_b   1.000
_cell.length_c   1.000
_cell.angle_alpha   90.00
_cell.angle_beta   90.00
_cell.angle_gamma   90.00
#
_symmetry.space_group_name_H-M   'P 1'
#
loop_
_entity.id
_entity.type
_entity.pdbx_description
1 polymer ?
#
loop_
_entity_poly.entity_id
_entity_poly.type
_entity_poly.pdbx_seq_one_letter_code
_entity_poly.pdbx_strand_id
1 'polypeptide(L)'
;EGLPGLAKTRAVKSLARSLAVDFSRIQFTPDLLPADVTGTEVMHTEAGAPQFRFEPGPIFANIVLADEINRAPAKVQAALLEAMEERQVTVAGTTHKMPDLFMVMATQNPVEQEGTYPLPEAQMDRFLMHVYIDYPDEAAEGQIIRLVRGEEQTRVAPQAPEPSLHQKVALVQPVPQQAVFDARAEIAAITVSDVIERYMVDLVFASRYPERYSADLKRWIQVGASPRGALALDRCARARAWLDGRDHVLPDDVRDVAPDCLRHRLMLSYEASADGISASAVVDQLLQQVAVA
;
A
#
# COMPACT_ATOMS: atom_id res chain seq x y z
N GLU A 1 0.57 -2.58 7.58
CA GLU A 1 0.10 -2.88 8.95
C GLU A 1 1.28 -2.88 9.91
N GLY A 2 1.04 -2.53 11.18
CA GLY A 2 2.08 -2.52 12.21
C GLY A 2 1.62 -1.76 13.44
N LEU A 3 2.34 -1.96 14.54
CA LEU A 3 2.02 -1.36 15.83
C LEU A 3 2.06 0.18 15.80
N PRO A 4 1.37 0.86 16.70
CA PRO A 4 1.45 2.32 16.84
C PRO A 4 2.88 2.76 17.15
N GLY A 5 3.25 3.98 16.72
CA GLY A 5 4.58 4.54 16.99
C GLY A 5 5.68 4.18 15.98
N LEU A 6 5.45 3.28 15.03
CA LEU A 6 6.45 2.85 14.03
C LEU A 6 6.68 3.86 12.87
N ALA A 7 6.34 5.13 13.06
CA ALA A 7 6.58 6.22 12.12
C ALA A 7 6.05 5.99 10.67
N LYS A 8 5.01 5.16 10.50
CA LYS A 8 4.38 4.85 9.20
C LYS A 8 4.06 6.11 8.39
N THR A 9 3.39 7.08 9.00
CA THR A 9 3.05 8.38 8.40
C THR A 9 4.28 9.15 7.93
N ARG A 10 5.39 9.09 8.71
CA ARG A 10 6.64 9.78 8.37
C ARG A 10 7.30 9.17 7.12
N ALA A 11 7.30 7.85 7.00
CA ALA A 11 7.84 7.15 5.83
C ALA A 11 7.10 7.55 4.55
N VAL A 12 5.77 7.55 4.56
CA VAL A 12 4.94 7.93 3.40
C VAL A 12 5.16 9.40 3.02
N LYS A 13 5.21 10.29 4.02
CA LYS A 13 5.47 11.72 3.77
C LYS A 13 6.88 11.95 3.20
N SER A 14 7.87 11.17 3.64
CA SER A 14 9.22 11.22 3.10
C SER A 14 9.26 10.76 1.64
N LEU A 15 8.55 9.68 1.30
CA LEU A 15 8.41 9.19 -0.07
C LEU A 15 7.81 10.27 -0.99
N ALA A 16 6.72 10.91 -0.60
CA ALA A 16 6.08 11.96 -1.39
C ALA A 16 7.02 13.15 -1.66
N ARG A 17 7.78 13.56 -0.64
CA ARG A 17 8.81 14.61 -0.79
C ARG A 17 9.92 14.20 -1.76
N SER A 18 10.35 12.94 -1.71
CA SER A 18 11.40 12.41 -2.60
C SER A 18 10.95 12.34 -4.06
N LEU A 19 9.65 12.28 -4.33
CA LEU A 19 9.07 12.24 -5.67
C LEU A 19 8.57 13.62 -6.15
N ALA A 20 8.69 14.68 -5.36
CA ALA A 20 8.16 16.02 -5.65
C ALA A 20 6.68 16.00 -6.09
N VAL A 21 5.86 15.26 -5.36
CA VAL A 21 4.43 15.08 -5.65
C VAL A 21 3.55 15.56 -4.51
N ASP A 22 2.29 15.84 -4.83
CA ASP A 22 1.30 16.24 -3.85
C ASP A 22 0.98 15.09 -2.89
N PHE A 23 0.97 15.42 -1.60
CA PHE A 23 0.69 14.49 -0.52
C PHE A 23 -0.51 14.96 0.29
N SER A 24 -1.43 14.05 0.55
CA SER A 24 -2.54 14.25 1.47
C SER A 24 -2.59 13.17 2.52
N ARG A 25 -2.90 13.53 3.76
CA ARG A 25 -3.20 12.60 4.85
C ARG A 25 -4.65 12.74 5.25
N ILE A 26 -5.38 11.66 5.19
CA ILE A 26 -6.76 11.57 5.65
C ILE A 26 -6.74 10.71 6.92
N GLN A 27 -7.02 11.34 8.07
CA GLN A 27 -7.24 10.61 9.32
C GLN A 27 -8.67 10.09 9.33
N PHE A 28 -8.82 8.77 9.31
CA PHE A 28 -10.14 8.15 9.31
C PHE A 28 -10.72 8.12 10.72
N THR A 29 -11.96 8.58 10.87
CA THR A 29 -12.71 8.66 12.13
C THR A 29 -14.15 8.19 11.91
N PRO A 30 -14.87 7.78 12.99
CA PRO A 30 -16.24 7.28 12.85
C PRO A 30 -17.26 8.28 12.32
N ASP A 31 -16.99 9.56 12.42
CA ASP A 31 -17.84 10.67 11.98
C ASP A 31 -17.54 11.18 10.57
N LEU A 32 -16.50 10.64 9.91
CA LEU A 32 -16.11 11.05 8.56
C LEU A 32 -17.21 10.70 7.54
N LEU A 33 -17.46 11.61 6.61
CA LEU A 33 -18.42 11.42 5.51
C LEU A 33 -17.67 11.16 4.19
N PRO A 34 -18.27 10.47 3.21
CA PRO A 34 -17.67 10.29 1.88
C PRO A 34 -17.26 11.61 1.22
N ALA A 35 -18.05 12.67 1.37
CA ALA A 35 -17.76 14.01 0.82
C ALA A 35 -16.48 14.64 1.41
N ASP A 36 -16.13 14.32 2.67
CA ASP A 36 -14.90 14.81 3.29
C ASP A 36 -13.65 14.21 2.62
N VAL A 37 -13.79 13.06 1.98
CA VAL A 37 -12.74 12.36 1.23
C VAL A 37 -12.73 12.74 -0.25
N THR A 38 -13.90 12.70 -0.89
CA THR A 38 -14.05 12.89 -2.34
C THR A 38 -14.24 14.33 -2.77
N GLY A 39 -14.62 15.21 -1.85
CA GLY A 39 -15.00 16.59 -2.17
C GLY A 39 -16.50 16.71 -2.43
N THR A 40 -16.94 17.93 -2.62
CA THR A 40 -18.36 18.29 -2.74
C THR A 40 -18.56 19.47 -3.69
N GLU A 41 -19.78 19.66 -4.18
CA GLU A 41 -20.17 20.91 -4.86
C GLU A 41 -20.51 21.98 -3.83
N VAL A 42 -19.87 23.14 -3.97
CA VAL A 42 -20.08 24.31 -3.12
C VAL A 42 -20.70 25.43 -3.97
N MET A 43 -21.70 26.09 -3.41
CA MET A 43 -22.33 27.23 -4.06
C MET A 43 -21.47 28.49 -3.85
N HIS A 44 -20.92 29.02 -4.92
CA HIS A 44 -20.21 30.30 -4.94
C HIS A 44 -21.14 31.39 -5.53
N THR A 45 -21.09 32.59 -4.97
CA THR A 45 -21.81 33.74 -5.53
C THR A 45 -20.78 34.63 -6.22
N GLU A 46 -20.63 34.46 -7.53
CA GLU A 46 -19.79 35.32 -8.36
C GLU A 46 -20.69 36.27 -9.17
N ALA A 47 -20.37 37.56 -9.12
CA ALA A 47 -21.12 38.62 -9.85
C ALA A 47 -22.64 38.63 -9.58
N GLY A 48 -23.08 38.18 -8.39
CA GLY A 48 -24.51 38.17 -8.01
C GLY A 48 -25.33 36.99 -8.52
N ALA A 49 -24.73 36.03 -9.22
CA ALA A 49 -25.38 34.78 -9.63
C ALA A 49 -24.79 33.60 -8.84
N PRO A 50 -25.63 32.69 -8.30
CA PRO A 50 -25.17 31.47 -7.67
C PRO A 50 -24.61 30.49 -8.72
N GLN A 51 -23.38 30.02 -8.52
CA GLN A 51 -22.76 28.96 -9.32
C GLN A 51 -22.32 27.83 -8.42
N PHE A 52 -22.62 26.59 -8.81
CA PHE A 52 -22.07 25.41 -8.14
C PHE A 52 -20.69 25.11 -8.73
N ARG A 53 -19.71 24.94 -7.86
CA ARG A 53 -18.35 24.57 -8.23
C ARG A 53 -17.90 23.38 -7.41
N PHE A 54 -17.30 22.41 -8.06
CA PHE A 54 -16.71 21.28 -7.39
C PHE A 54 -15.44 21.71 -6.64
N GLU A 55 -15.42 21.45 -5.35
CA GLU A 55 -14.23 21.55 -4.50
C GLU A 55 -13.66 20.14 -4.28
N PRO A 56 -12.48 19.82 -4.86
CA PRO A 56 -11.90 18.49 -4.75
C PRO A 56 -11.52 18.19 -3.31
N GLY A 57 -11.83 16.99 -2.87
CA GLY A 57 -11.42 16.48 -1.57
C GLY A 57 -9.95 16.06 -1.52
N PRO A 58 -9.46 15.70 -0.33
CA PRO A 58 -8.05 15.32 -0.12
C PRO A 58 -7.59 14.08 -0.91
N ILE A 59 -8.52 13.31 -1.46
CA ILE A 59 -8.19 12.15 -2.30
C ILE A 59 -7.52 12.54 -3.63
N PHE A 60 -7.68 13.78 -4.10
CA PHE A 60 -7.13 14.24 -5.37
C PHE A 60 -5.62 14.57 -5.33
N ALA A 61 -4.91 14.17 -4.29
CA ALA A 61 -3.45 14.21 -4.24
C ALA A 61 -2.82 13.01 -4.97
N ASN A 62 -1.53 13.13 -5.33
CA ASN A 62 -0.78 12.04 -5.97
C ASN A 62 -0.54 10.87 -5.01
N ILE A 63 -0.15 11.16 -3.77
CA ILE A 63 0.01 10.17 -2.70
C ILE A 63 -0.95 10.50 -1.58
N VAL A 64 -1.85 9.57 -1.30
CA VAL A 64 -2.83 9.67 -0.24
C VAL A 64 -2.50 8.66 0.85
N LEU A 65 -2.32 9.13 2.08
CA LEU A 65 -2.25 8.29 3.26
C LEU A 65 -3.62 8.23 3.93
N ALA A 66 -4.28 7.09 3.81
CA ALA A 66 -5.50 6.77 4.54
C ALA A 66 -5.10 6.20 5.92
N ASP A 67 -5.01 7.07 6.92
CA ASP A 67 -4.51 6.70 8.24
C ASP A 67 -5.66 6.15 9.11
N GLU A 68 -5.47 4.94 9.66
CA GLU A 68 -6.46 4.19 10.46
C GLU A 68 -7.78 3.94 9.69
N ILE A 69 -7.67 3.43 8.45
CA ILE A 69 -8.81 3.21 7.55
C ILE A 69 -9.93 2.38 8.18
N ASN A 70 -9.61 1.49 9.10
CA ASN A 70 -10.57 0.66 9.82
C ASN A 70 -11.42 1.43 10.85
N ARG A 71 -11.16 2.71 11.11
CA ARG A 71 -12.01 3.55 11.98
C ARG A 71 -13.18 4.19 11.24
N ALA A 72 -13.14 4.29 9.92
CA ALA A 72 -14.20 4.92 9.16
C ALA A 72 -15.38 4.00 8.91
N PRO A 73 -16.60 4.56 8.78
CA PRO A 73 -17.78 3.81 8.35
C PRO A 73 -17.55 3.16 6.97
N ALA A 74 -18.20 2.02 6.73
CA ALA A 74 -18.07 1.25 5.50
C ALA A 74 -18.32 2.07 4.20
N LYS A 75 -19.21 3.08 4.26
CA LYS A 75 -19.49 3.96 3.10
C LYS A 75 -18.26 4.81 2.72
N VAL A 76 -17.50 5.29 3.70
CA VAL A 76 -16.29 6.09 3.48
C VAL A 76 -15.17 5.22 2.93
N GLN A 77 -14.99 4.02 3.51
CA GLN A 77 -14.06 3.03 3.00
C GLN A 77 -14.37 2.67 1.54
N ALA A 78 -15.66 2.43 1.21
CA ALA A 78 -16.08 2.11 -0.14
C ALA A 78 -15.78 3.24 -1.14
N ALA A 79 -15.99 4.51 -0.77
CA ALA A 79 -15.72 5.66 -1.63
C ALA A 79 -14.22 5.77 -1.98
N LEU A 80 -13.33 5.56 -1.00
CA LEU A 80 -11.88 5.53 -1.23
C LEU A 80 -11.48 4.37 -2.16
N LEU A 81 -12.01 3.17 -1.91
CA LEU A 81 -11.68 1.97 -2.67
C LEU A 81 -12.23 1.99 -4.10
N GLU A 82 -13.37 2.64 -4.33
CA GLU A 82 -13.91 2.90 -5.66
C GLU A 82 -12.98 3.84 -6.44
N ALA A 83 -12.56 4.94 -5.83
CA ALA A 83 -11.62 5.87 -6.46
C ALA A 83 -10.27 5.21 -6.81
N MET A 84 -9.80 4.27 -5.98
CA MET A 84 -8.57 3.51 -6.26
C MET A 84 -8.72 2.59 -7.49
N GLU A 85 -9.86 1.95 -7.65
CA GLU A 85 -10.11 0.99 -8.74
C GLU A 85 -10.46 1.69 -10.04
N GLU A 86 -11.44 2.60 -10.00
CA GLU A 86 -11.97 3.28 -11.17
C GLU A 86 -11.12 4.46 -11.64
N ARG A 87 -10.17 4.92 -10.83
CA ARG A 87 -9.35 6.11 -11.10
C ARG A 87 -10.18 7.37 -11.37
N GLN A 88 -11.35 7.43 -10.78
CA GLN A 88 -12.30 8.55 -10.89
C GLN A 88 -13.28 8.55 -9.72
N VAL A 89 -13.92 9.70 -9.49
CA VAL A 89 -15.01 9.87 -8.51
C VAL A 89 -16.16 10.59 -9.20
N THR A 90 -17.38 10.21 -8.90
CA THR A 90 -18.58 10.89 -9.40
C THR A 90 -19.24 11.68 -8.27
N VAL A 91 -19.30 13.00 -8.40
CA VAL A 91 -19.94 13.92 -7.44
C VAL A 91 -21.03 14.70 -8.17
N ALA A 92 -22.23 14.72 -7.62
CA ALA A 92 -23.40 15.40 -8.18
C ALA A 92 -23.64 15.12 -9.69
N GLY A 93 -23.35 13.88 -10.13
CA GLY A 93 -23.53 13.46 -11.53
C GLY A 93 -22.36 13.80 -12.46
N THR A 94 -21.33 14.51 -11.99
CA THR A 94 -20.13 14.84 -12.75
C THR A 94 -18.97 13.95 -12.34
N THR A 95 -18.27 13.35 -13.33
CA THR A 95 -17.12 12.47 -13.08
C THR A 95 -15.81 13.24 -13.13
N HIS A 96 -15.03 13.11 -12.08
CA HIS A 96 -13.72 13.74 -11.90
C HIS A 96 -12.64 12.66 -11.87
N LYS A 97 -11.64 12.76 -12.75
CA LYS A 97 -10.52 11.81 -12.85
C LYS A 97 -9.49 12.05 -11.75
N MET A 98 -8.91 10.98 -11.23
CA MET A 98 -7.75 11.03 -10.35
C MET A 98 -6.50 11.47 -11.13
N PRO A 99 -5.46 11.99 -10.43
CA PRO A 99 -4.16 12.25 -11.04
C PRO A 99 -3.58 10.99 -11.70
N ASP A 100 -2.82 11.14 -12.79
CA ASP A 100 -2.18 10.00 -13.50
C ASP A 100 -1.22 9.24 -12.58
N LEU A 101 -0.46 9.96 -11.77
CA LEU A 101 0.27 9.38 -10.65
C LEU A 101 -0.63 9.46 -9.40
N PHE A 102 -1.32 8.38 -9.11
CA PHE A 102 -2.18 8.25 -7.95
C PHE A 102 -1.87 6.97 -7.19
N MET A 103 -1.54 7.09 -5.91
CA MET A 103 -1.26 5.97 -5.02
C MET A 103 -1.90 6.20 -3.66
N VAL A 104 -2.60 5.19 -3.17
CA VAL A 104 -3.15 5.18 -1.81
C VAL A 104 -2.36 4.21 -0.95
N MET A 105 -1.90 4.69 0.18
CA MET A 105 -1.33 3.87 1.25
C MET A 105 -2.29 3.95 2.44
N ALA A 106 -2.78 2.80 2.88
CA ALA A 106 -3.66 2.73 4.05
C ALA A 106 -2.89 2.16 5.24
N THR A 107 -3.18 2.67 6.45
CA THR A 107 -2.68 2.08 7.69
C THR A 107 -3.83 1.44 8.47
N GLN A 108 -3.52 0.36 9.14
CA GLN A 108 -4.38 -0.26 10.15
C GLN A 108 -3.59 -0.41 11.45
N ASN A 109 -4.31 -0.26 12.56
CA ASN A 109 -3.80 -0.58 13.88
C ASN A 109 -4.43 -1.89 14.35
N PRO A 110 -3.69 -3.00 14.42
CA PRO A 110 -4.24 -4.30 14.79
C PRO A 110 -4.65 -4.40 16.27
N VAL A 111 -4.13 -3.51 17.11
CA VAL A 111 -4.38 -3.55 18.58
C VAL A 111 -5.70 -2.90 18.96
N GLU A 112 -6.16 -1.91 18.21
CA GLU A 112 -7.41 -1.21 18.48
C GLU A 112 -8.59 -1.95 17.85
N GLN A 113 -9.34 -2.66 18.66
CA GLN A 113 -10.57 -3.37 18.23
C GLN A 113 -11.83 -2.56 18.52
N GLU A 114 -11.81 -1.69 19.51
CA GLU A 114 -12.98 -0.92 19.93
C GLU A 114 -13.24 0.27 18.99
N GLY A 115 -14.45 0.37 18.44
CA GLY A 115 -14.81 1.43 17.49
C GLY A 115 -14.21 1.29 16.09
N THR A 116 -13.80 0.07 15.70
CA THR A 116 -13.27 -0.21 14.36
C THR A 116 -14.25 -0.99 13.49
N TYR A 117 -14.18 -0.75 12.19
CA TYR A 117 -14.91 -1.46 11.14
C TYR A 117 -13.88 -2.22 10.29
N PRO A 118 -13.67 -3.53 10.51
CA PRO A 118 -12.69 -4.27 9.72
C PRO A 118 -13.04 -4.18 8.22
N LEU A 119 -12.00 -4.02 7.41
CA LEU A 119 -12.16 -4.05 5.96
C LEU A 119 -12.58 -5.47 5.54
N PRO A 120 -13.68 -5.62 4.79
CA PRO A 120 -14.03 -6.91 4.19
C PRO A 120 -12.91 -7.43 3.28
N GLU A 121 -12.74 -8.75 3.19
CA GLU A 121 -11.69 -9.39 2.39
C GLU A 121 -11.71 -8.94 0.92
N ALA A 122 -12.90 -8.77 0.33
CA ALA A 122 -13.05 -8.26 -1.04
C ALA A 122 -12.50 -6.84 -1.22
N GLN A 123 -12.45 -6.06 -0.15
CA GLN A 123 -11.88 -4.71 -0.14
C GLN A 123 -10.36 -4.76 0.10
N MET A 124 -9.90 -5.64 0.99
CA MET A 124 -8.47 -5.88 1.20
C MET A 124 -7.78 -6.35 -0.09
N ASP A 125 -8.43 -7.19 -0.89
CA ASP A 125 -7.94 -7.71 -2.17
C ASP A 125 -7.65 -6.61 -3.21
N ARG A 126 -8.18 -5.38 -3.05
CA ARG A 126 -7.90 -4.23 -3.94
C ARG A 126 -6.53 -3.61 -3.72
N PHE A 127 -5.92 -3.80 -2.56
CA PHE A 127 -4.56 -3.35 -2.30
C PHE A 127 -3.55 -4.26 -3.01
N LEU A 128 -2.54 -3.65 -3.64
CA LEU A 128 -1.50 -4.39 -4.35
C LEU A 128 -0.67 -5.26 -3.40
N MET A 129 -0.24 -4.69 -2.29
CA MET A 129 0.60 -5.31 -1.28
C MET A 129 0.09 -5.01 0.13
N HIS A 130 0.33 -5.91 1.04
CA HIS A 130 0.14 -5.76 2.47
C HIS A 130 1.51 -5.87 3.16
N VAL A 131 2.07 -4.72 3.50
CA VAL A 131 3.39 -4.63 4.13
C VAL A 131 3.23 -4.70 5.64
N TYR A 132 3.87 -5.69 6.26
CA TYR A 132 3.92 -5.81 7.71
C TYR A 132 5.16 -5.12 8.25
N ILE A 133 4.98 -4.19 9.19
CA ILE A 133 6.07 -3.44 9.83
C ILE A 133 6.15 -3.87 11.27
N ASP A 134 7.26 -4.50 11.62
CA ASP A 134 7.59 -4.92 12.98
C ASP A 134 8.45 -3.88 13.72
N TYR A 135 8.73 -4.12 14.98
CA TYR A 135 9.63 -3.29 15.76
C TYR A 135 11.02 -3.23 15.11
N PRO A 136 11.68 -2.07 15.18
CA PRO A 136 13.09 -1.98 14.78
C PRO A 136 13.95 -2.84 15.71
N ASP A 137 15.08 -3.30 15.20
CA ASP A 137 16.09 -3.93 16.04
C ASP A 137 16.79 -2.89 16.94
N GLU A 138 17.59 -3.36 17.93
CA GLU A 138 18.29 -2.53 18.90
C GLU A 138 19.19 -1.48 18.23
N ALA A 139 19.85 -1.85 17.14
CA ALA A 139 20.75 -0.95 16.39
C ALA A 139 19.96 0.17 15.68
N ALA A 140 18.84 -0.18 15.07
CA ALA A 140 17.94 0.76 14.40
C ALA A 140 17.25 1.71 15.40
N GLU A 141 16.85 1.24 16.60
CA GLU A 141 16.33 2.11 17.65
C GLU A 141 17.35 3.18 18.07
N GLY A 142 18.61 2.79 18.23
CA GLY A 142 19.70 3.73 18.51
C GLY A 142 19.87 4.78 17.41
N GLN A 143 19.71 4.39 16.14
CA GLN A 143 19.74 5.32 14.99
C GLN A 143 18.55 6.27 14.99
N ILE A 144 17.35 5.80 15.32
CA ILE A 144 16.13 6.63 15.42
C ILE A 144 16.32 7.73 16.48
N ILE A 145 16.85 7.38 17.66
CA ILE A 145 17.14 8.36 18.73
C ILE A 145 18.10 9.43 18.24
N ARG A 146 19.19 9.02 17.57
CA ARG A 146 20.19 9.95 17.03
C ARG A 146 19.59 10.87 15.96
N LEU A 147 18.76 10.33 15.08
CA LEU A 147 18.06 11.06 14.02
C LEU A 147 17.16 12.15 14.61
N VAL A 148 16.28 11.78 15.55
CA VAL A 148 15.33 12.72 16.18
C VAL A 148 16.07 13.81 16.94
N ARG A 149 17.09 13.45 17.72
CA ARG A 149 17.95 14.41 18.43
C ARG A 149 18.63 15.40 17.49
N GLY A 150 19.14 14.92 16.35
CA GLY A 150 19.75 15.79 15.33
C GLY A 150 18.76 16.77 14.72
N GLU A 151 17.52 16.35 14.48
CA GLU A 151 16.46 17.24 13.99
C GLU A 151 16.04 18.30 15.01
N GLU A 152 15.98 17.94 16.29
CA GLU A 152 15.70 18.88 17.38
C GLU A 152 16.79 19.96 17.48
N GLN A 153 18.05 19.56 17.41
CA GLN A 153 19.19 20.49 17.42
C GLN A 153 19.16 21.46 16.24
N THR A 154 18.80 20.95 15.04
CA THR A 154 18.67 21.79 13.83
C THR A 154 17.52 22.79 13.93
N ARG A 155 16.44 22.45 14.64
CA ARG A 155 15.30 23.36 14.86
C ARG A 155 15.63 24.51 15.84
N VAL A 156 16.48 24.23 16.82
CA VAL A 156 16.84 25.19 17.88
C VAL A 156 17.97 26.13 17.45
N ALA A 157 18.79 25.75 16.47
CA ALA A 157 19.91 26.54 15.96
C ALA A 157 19.67 27.01 14.51
N PRO A 158 18.97 28.16 14.30
CA PRO A 158 18.62 28.63 12.95
C PRO A 158 19.79 29.13 12.10
N GLN A 159 21.02 29.22 12.62
CA GLN A 159 22.18 29.82 11.97
C GLN A 159 23.47 29.02 12.26
N ALA A 160 23.58 27.80 11.76
CA ALA A 160 24.88 27.13 11.70
C ALA A 160 25.37 27.07 10.24
N PRO A 161 26.63 27.50 9.95
CA PRO A 161 27.11 27.69 8.57
C PRO A 161 27.59 26.42 7.85
N GLU A 162 27.46 25.22 8.40
CA GLU A 162 27.84 24.00 7.71
C GLU A 162 26.68 22.98 7.67
N PRO A 163 26.38 22.40 6.48
CA PRO A 163 25.33 21.40 6.38
C PRO A 163 25.77 20.10 7.08
N SER A 164 25.04 19.73 8.13
CA SER A 164 25.16 18.41 8.77
C SER A 164 24.90 17.30 7.75
N LEU A 165 25.37 16.07 8.02
CA LEU A 165 25.10 14.91 7.17
C LEU A 165 23.61 14.76 6.80
N HIS A 166 22.70 15.22 7.64
CA HIS A 166 21.25 15.22 7.43
C HIS A 166 20.77 16.32 6.47
N GLN A 167 21.47 17.45 6.37
CA GLN A 167 21.24 18.45 5.33
C GLN A 167 21.73 17.97 3.96
N LYS A 168 22.73 17.08 3.91
CA LYS A 168 23.16 16.43 2.65
C LYS A 168 22.07 15.49 2.10
N VAL A 169 21.26 14.84 2.96
CA VAL A 169 20.08 14.06 2.52
C VAL A 169 18.95 14.98 2.02
N ALA A 170 18.85 16.22 2.55
CA ALA A 170 17.90 17.23 2.05
C ALA A 170 18.32 17.87 0.72
N LEU A 171 19.55 17.63 0.25
CA LEU A 171 20.07 18.10 -1.04
C LEU A 171 19.91 17.07 -2.17
N VAL A 172 19.34 15.90 -1.93
CA VAL A 172 18.93 14.99 -3.00
C VAL A 172 17.78 15.66 -3.74
N GLN A 173 18.00 16.04 -4.98
CA GLN A 173 16.93 16.61 -5.80
C GLN A 173 15.80 15.59 -5.90
N PRO A 174 14.54 16.01 -5.69
CA PRO A 174 13.42 15.10 -5.82
C PRO A 174 13.38 14.47 -7.21
N VAL A 175 13.02 13.20 -7.26
CA VAL A 175 12.81 12.48 -8.51
C VAL A 175 11.57 13.06 -9.20
N PRO A 176 11.66 13.53 -10.44
CA PRO A 176 10.50 14.10 -11.13
C PRO A 176 9.45 13.02 -11.43
N GLN A 177 8.17 13.41 -11.50
CA GLN A 177 7.08 12.47 -11.82
C GLN A 177 7.33 11.71 -13.13
N GLN A 178 7.94 12.37 -14.13
CA GLN A 178 8.27 11.74 -15.43
C GLN A 178 9.14 10.50 -15.25
N ALA A 179 10.11 10.52 -14.34
CA ALA A 179 10.95 9.35 -14.07
C ALA A 179 10.16 8.14 -13.55
N VAL A 180 9.04 8.39 -12.84
CA VAL A 180 8.14 7.31 -12.40
C VAL A 180 7.39 6.71 -13.59
N PHE A 181 6.97 7.54 -14.55
CA PHE A 181 6.30 7.05 -15.77
C PHE A 181 7.28 6.31 -16.67
N ASP A 182 8.50 6.80 -16.80
CA ASP A 182 9.56 6.14 -17.57
C ASP A 182 9.90 4.77 -16.94
N ALA A 183 10.06 4.71 -15.61
CA ALA A 183 10.26 3.45 -14.89
C ALA A 183 9.09 2.48 -15.09
N ARG A 184 7.83 2.96 -15.10
CA ARG A 184 6.67 2.10 -15.40
C ARG A 184 6.74 1.50 -16.80
N ALA A 185 7.20 2.26 -17.79
CA ALA A 185 7.39 1.78 -19.16
C ALA A 185 8.50 0.72 -19.23
N GLU A 186 9.62 0.94 -18.55
CA GLU A 186 10.72 -0.03 -18.46
C GLU A 186 10.28 -1.31 -17.74
N ILE A 187 9.59 -1.21 -16.59
CA ILE A 187 9.04 -2.36 -15.85
C ILE A 187 8.05 -3.15 -16.70
N ALA A 188 7.25 -2.47 -17.54
CA ALA A 188 6.32 -3.15 -18.44
C ALA A 188 7.04 -3.98 -19.52
N ALA A 189 8.27 -3.60 -19.87
CA ALA A 189 9.11 -4.31 -20.85
C ALA A 189 9.94 -5.47 -20.24
N ILE A 190 9.96 -5.63 -18.91
CA ILE A 190 10.65 -6.75 -18.24
C ILE A 190 10.04 -8.07 -18.70
N THR A 191 10.89 -9.00 -19.13
CA THR A 191 10.49 -10.30 -19.64
C THR A 191 10.08 -11.24 -18.51
N VAL A 192 8.94 -11.91 -18.69
CA VAL A 192 8.49 -13.01 -17.85
C VAL A 192 8.44 -14.27 -18.71
N SER A 193 9.22 -15.27 -18.38
CA SER A 193 9.19 -16.56 -19.11
C SER A 193 7.93 -17.36 -18.77
N ASP A 194 7.50 -18.26 -19.67
CA ASP A 194 6.35 -19.13 -19.46
C ASP A 194 6.46 -19.94 -18.16
N VAL A 195 7.68 -20.35 -17.79
CA VAL A 195 7.97 -21.07 -16.53
C VAL A 195 7.65 -20.19 -15.31
N ILE A 196 8.06 -18.94 -15.33
CA ILE A 196 7.80 -18.01 -14.22
C ILE A 196 6.32 -17.63 -14.17
N GLU A 197 5.68 -17.39 -15.32
CA GLU A 197 4.24 -17.15 -15.39
C GLU A 197 3.48 -18.33 -14.79
N ARG A 198 3.85 -19.55 -15.20
CA ARG A 198 3.26 -20.78 -14.67
C ARG A 198 3.46 -20.90 -13.16
N TYR A 199 4.64 -20.60 -12.65
CA TYR A 199 4.93 -20.64 -11.22
C TYR A 199 4.03 -19.69 -10.42
N MET A 200 3.85 -18.44 -10.88
CA MET A 200 2.92 -17.48 -10.23
C MET A 200 1.46 -17.99 -10.24
N VAL A 201 1.03 -18.57 -11.36
CA VAL A 201 -0.30 -19.19 -11.47
C VAL A 201 -0.44 -20.36 -10.50
N ASP A 202 0.55 -21.25 -10.45
CA ASP A 202 0.52 -22.43 -9.59
C ASP A 202 0.51 -22.07 -8.10
N LEU A 203 1.21 -21.00 -7.67
CA LEU A 203 1.12 -20.47 -6.30
C LEU A 203 -0.32 -20.02 -5.94
N VAL A 204 -0.97 -19.29 -6.83
CA VAL A 204 -2.35 -18.85 -6.61
C VAL A 204 -3.32 -20.03 -6.63
N PHE A 205 -3.14 -20.98 -7.55
CA PHE A 205 -3.95 -22.20 -7.61
C PHE A 205 -3.74 -23.12 -6.41
N ALA A 206 -2.52 -23.22 -5.88
CA ALA A 206 -2.24 -23.95 -4.66
C ALA A 206 -3.02 -23.41 -3.47
N SER A 207 -3.18 -22.07 -3.39
CA SER A 207 -4.03 -21.47 -2.35
C SER A 207 -5.52 -21.79 -2.50
N ARG A 208 -6.02 -22.03 -3.74
CA ARG A 208 -7.43 -22.36 -4.02
C ARG A 208 -7.75 -23.84 -3.90
N TYR A 209 -6.76 -24.70 -4.18
CA TYR A 209 -6.89 -26.14 -4.16
C TYR A 209 -5.79 -26.78 -3.28
N PRO A 210 -5.71 -26.35 -1.99
CA PRO A 210 -4.62 -26.71 -1.09
C PRO A 210 -4.52 -28.22 -0.84
N GLU A 211 -5.64 -28.96 -0.99
CA GLU A 211 -5.69 -30.43 -0.85
C GLU A 211 -4.78 -31.17 -1.82
N ARG A 212 -4.36 -30.53 -2.92
CA ARG A 212 -3.44 -31.14 -3.90
C ARG A 212 -1.99 -31.10 -3.45
N TYR A 213 -1.68 -30.27 -2.45
CA TYR A 213 -0.31 -29.99 -2.01
C TYR A 213 -0.06 -30.50 -0.59
N SER A 214 -0.95 -30.22 0.35
CA SER A 214 -0.75 -30.58 1.77
C SER A 214 -2.08 -30.67 2.51
N ALA A 215 -2.18 -31.62 3.43
CA ALA A 215 -3.31 -31.75 4.36
C ALA A 215 -3.39 -30.55 5.30
N ASP A 216 -2.24 -30.00 5.72
CA ASP A 216 -2.18 -28.84 6.59
C ASP A 216 -2.66 -27.56 5.89
N LEU A 217 -2.22 -27.32 4.65
CA LEU A 217 -2.71 -26.20 3.86
C LEU A 217 -4.24 -26.27 3.64
N LYS A 218 -4.78 -27.49 3.38
CA LYS A 218 -6.22 -27.70 3.28
C LYS A 218 -6.96 -27.35 4.56
N ARG A 219 -6.39 -27.68 5.72
CA ARG A 219 -6.96 -27.39 7.02
C ARG A 219 -6.92 -25.90 7.34
N TRP A 220 -5.86 -25.19 6.90
CA TRP A 220 -5.62 -23.80 7.23
C TRP A 220 -6.27 -22.79 6.30
N ILE A 221 -6.39 -23.10 5.00
CA ILE A 221 -6.94 -22.16 4.00
C ILE A 221 -8.44 -22.43 3.82
N GLN A 222 -9.25 -21.45 4.17
CA GLN A 222 -10.69 -21.45 3.92
C GLN A 222 -11.01 -20.91 2.52
N VAL A 223 -10.38 -19.78 2.13
CA VAL A 223 -10.52 -19.16 0.81
C VAL A 223 -9.15 -18.76 0.30
N GLY A 224 -8.83 -19.20 -0.92
CA GLY A 224 -7.60 -18.88 -1.61
C GLY A 224 -7.62 -17.53 -2.32
N ALA A 225 -6.46 -17.08 -2.80
CA ALA A 225 -6.28 -15.79 -3.44
C ALA A 225 -7.09 -15.66 -4.74
N SER A 226 -7.63 -14.46 -4.98
CA SER A 226 -8.31 -14.08 -6.22
C SER A 226 -7.33 -13.96 -7.41
N PRO A 227 -7.81 -13.78 -8.66
CA PRO A 227 -6.94 -13.47 -9.79
C PRO A 227 -6.08 -12.23 -9.61
N ARG A 228 -6.50 -11.28 -8.75
CA ARG A 228 -5.68 -10.11 -8.40
C ARG A 228 -4.37 -10.50 -7.70
N GLY A 229 -4.32 -11.66 -7.03
CA GLY A 229 -3.09 -12.21 -6.45
C GLY A 229 -2.04 -12.51 -7.52
N ALA A 230 -2.40 -13.18 -8.61
CA ALA A 230 -1.48 -13.47 -9.72
C ALA A 230 -1.00 -12.17 -10.40
N LEU A 231 -1.91 -11.22 -10.63
CA LEU A 231 -1.57 -9.91 -11.20
C LEU A 231 -0.65 -9.09 -10.27
N ALA A 232 -0.83 -9.22 -8.96
CA ALA A 232 0.04 -8.56 -7.98
C ALA A 232 1.45 -9.17 -8.00
N LEU A 233 1.56 -10.50 -8.02
CA LEU A 233 2.84 -11.20 -8.14
C LEU A 233 3.59 -10.77 -9.41
N ASP A 234 2.93 -10.78 -10.57
CA ASP A 234 3.54 -10.38 -11.84
C ASP A 234 4.07 -8.94 -11.79
N ARG A 235 3.26 -7.99 -11.34
CA ARG A 235 3.65 -6.58 -11.27
C ARG A 235 4.80 -6.34 -10.30
N CYS A 236 4.73 -6.95 -9.11
CA CYS A 236 5.75 -6.74 -8.07
C CYS A 236 7.05 -7.47 -8.41
N ALA A 237 7.00 -8.67 -8.99
CA ALA A 237 8.19 -9.41 -9.42
C ALA A 237 8.93 -8.70 -10.56
N ARG A 238 8.21 -8.15 -11.55
CA ARG A 238 8.84 -7.33 -12.60
C ARG A 238 9.47 -6.07 -12.03
N ALA A 239 8.79 -5.39 -11.10
CA ALA A 239 9.36 -4.22 -10.43
C ALA A 239 10.60 -4.58 -9.60
N ARG A 240 10.61 -5.75 -8.93
CA ARG A 240 11.76 -6.26 -8.18
C ARG A 240 12.95 -6.53 -9.10
N ALA A 241 12.74 -7.23 -10.22
CA ALA A 241 13.77 -7.51 -11.23
C ALA A 241 14.37 -6.20 -11.80
N TRP A 242 13.52 -5.21 -12.10
CA TRP A 242 13.95 -3.90 -12.59
C TRP A 242 14.80 -3.14 -11.55
N LEU A 243 14.41 -3.16 -10.28
CA LEU A 243 15.18 -2.54 -9.19
C LEU A 243 16.58 -3.16 -9.03
N ASP A 244 16.71 -4.45 -9.34
CA ASP A 244 17.99 -5.16 -9.34
C ASP A 244 18.76 -5.00 -10.67
N GLY A 245 18.27 -4.17 -11.62
CA GLY A 245 18.90 -3.88 -12.90
C GLY A 245 18.84 -5.03 -13.91
N ARG A 246 17.85 -5.94 -13.78
CA ARG A 246 17.64 -7.07 -14.68
C ARG A 246 16.50 -6.79 -15.66
N ASP A 247 16.56 -7.41 -16.83
CA ASP A 247 15.55 -7.34 -17.89
C ASP A 247 14.57 -8.52 -17.90
N HIS A 248 14.69 -9.43 -16.93
CA HIS A 248 13.84 -10.62 -16.77
C HIS A 248 13.60 -10.97 -15.31
N VAL A 249 12.47 -11.62 -15.04
CA VAL A 249 12.06 -12.08 -13.72
C VAL A 249 12.68 -13.45 -13.41
N LEU A 250 13.19 -13.60 -12.20
CA LEU A 250 13.67 -14.85 -11.61
C LEU A 250 12.65 -15.43 -10.62
N PRO A 251 12.70 -16.75 -10.31
CA PRO A 251 11.86 -17.34 -9.28
C PRO A 251 11.96 -16.65 -7.91
N ASP A 252 13.15 -16.17 -7.57
CA ASP A 252 13.39 -15.50 -6.28
C ASP A 252 12.69 -14.15 -6.20
N ASP A 253 12.51 -13.43 -7.32
CA ASP A 253 11.72 -12.20 -7.34
C ASP A 253 10.27 -12.46 -6.95
N VAL A 254 9.71 -13.58 -7.45
CA VAL A 254 8.34 -13.99 -7.09
C VAL A 254 8.26 -14.38 -5.62
N ARG A 255 9.25 -15.14 -5.11
CA ARG A 255 9.31 -15.55 -3.70
C ARG A 255 9.41 -14.39 -2.75
N ASP A 256 10.26 -13.41 -3.07
CA ASP A 256 10.49 -12.22 -2.25
C ASP A 256 9.20 -11.38 -2.08
N VAL A 257 8.39 -11.25 -3.13
CA VAL A 257 7.18 -10.41 -3.08
C VAL A 257 5.92 -11.20 -2.69
N ALA A 258 5.94 -12.53 -2.74
CA ALA A 258 4.76 -13.36 -2.51
C ALA A 258 4.12 -13.15 -1.12
N PRO A 259 4.87 -13.05 -0.01
CA PRO A 259 4.26 -12.80 1.29
C PRO A 259 3.43 -11.52 1.31
N ASP A 260 3.97 -10.43 0.78
CA ASP A 260 3.29 -9.13 0.76
C ASP A 260 2.14 -9.07 -0.24
N CYS A 261 2.22 -9.84 -1.33
CA CYS A 261 1.16 -9.90 -2.34
C CYS A 261 0.01 -10.84 -1.95
N LEU A 262 0.25 -11.88 -1.16
CA LEU A 262 -0.72 -12.95 -0.95
C LEU A 262 -1.33 -12.99 0.46
N ARG A 263 -0.60 -12.55 1.53
CA ARG A 263 -1.06 -12.74 2.92
C ARG A 263 -2.45 -12.16 3.20
N HIS A 264 -2.78 -11.02 2.62
CA HIS A 264 -4.08 -10.34 2.80
C HIS A 264 -5.17 -10.84 1.84
N ARG A 265 -4.86 -11.81 0.99
CA ARG A 265 -5.76 -12.43 0.03
C ARG A 265 -6.17 -13.85 0.43
N LEU A 266 -5.64 -14.33 1.54
CA LEU A 266 -5.96 -15.64 2.09
C LEU A 266 -6.88 -15.47 3.28
N MET A 267 -8.03 -16.15 3.23
CA MET A 267 -8.89 -16.29 4.40
C MET A 267 -8.52 -17.60 5.10
N LEU A 268 -8.08 -17.48 6.34
CA LEU A 268 -7.70 -18.62 7.14
C LEU A 268 -8.92 -19.25 7.82
N SER A 269 -8.85 -20.54 8.06
CA SER A 269 -9.86 -21.28 8.84
C SER A 269 -9.78 -20.90 10.32
N TYR A 270 -10.86 -21.21 11.04
CA TYR A 270 -10.87 -21.09 12.50
C TYR A 270 -9.80 -21.98 13.17
N GLU A 271 -9.56 -23.17 12.60
CA GLU A 271 -8.54 -24.10 13.08
C GLU A 271 -7.13 -23.49 12.97
N ALA A 272 -6.82 -22.85 11.85
CA ALA A 272 -5.54 -22.14 11.69
C ALA A 272 -5.35 -21.06 12.75
N SER A 273 -6.41 -20.28 13.02
CA SER A 273 -6.38 -19.25 14.06
C SER A 273 -6.21 -19.85 15.46
N ALA A 274 -6.86 -20.96 15.75
CA ALA A 274 -6.73 -21.68 17.03
C ALA A 274 -5.33 -22.28 17.22
N ASP A 275 -4.70 -22.74 16.13
CA ASP A 275 -3.33 -23.26 16.13
C ASP A 275 -2.26 -22.13 16.11
N GLY A 276 -2.66 -20.86 16.07
CA GLY A 276 -1.74 -19.70 16.01
C GLY A 276 -1.01 -19.55 14.67
N ILE A 277 -1.54 -20.13 13.60
CA ILE A 277 -0.94 -20.06 12.26
C ILE A 277 -1.28 -18.71 11.62
N SER A 278 -0.25 -17.98 11.20
CA SER A 278 -0.40 -16.69 10.51
C SER A 278 -0.55 -16.88 8.98
N ALA A 279 -1.16 -15.89 8.32
CA ALA A 279 -1.24 -15.88 6.85
C ALA A 279 0.14 -15.87 6.19
N SER A 280 1.14 -15.23 6.81
CA SER A 280 2.53 -15.28 6.33
C SER A 280 3.10 -16.70 6.38
N ALA A 281 2.89 -17.43 7.49
CA ALA A 281 3.34 -18.83 7.61
C ALA A 281 2.67 -19.74 6.56
N VAL A 282 1.40 -19.47 6.23
CA VAL A 282 0.71 -20.20 5.15
C VAL A 282 1.31 -19.89 3.78
N VAL A 283 1.66 -18.64 3.50
CA VAL A 283 2.36 -18.27 2.24
C VAL A 283 3.73 -18.93 2.17
N ASP A 284 4.49 -18.95 3.25
CA ASP A 284 5.80 -19.63 3.30
C ASP A 284 5.66 -21.12 3.01
N GLN A 285 4.63 -21.77 3.55
CA GLN A 285 4.32 -23.17 3.26
C GLN A 285 3.94 -23.38 1.78
N LEU A 286 3.14 -22.47 1.18
CA LEU A 286 2.83 -22.52 -0.26
C LEU A 286 4.10 -22.45 -1.11
N LEU A 287 5.01 -21.52 -0.78
CA LEU A 287 6.30 -21.36 -1.48
C LEU A 287 7.21 -22.59 -1.37
N GLN A 288 7.12 -23.36 -0.28
CA GLN A 288 7.86 -24.61 -0.11
C GLN A 288 7.27 -25.77 -0.89
N GLN A 289 5.93 -25.80 -1.08
CA GLN A 289 5.23 -26.92 -1.73
C GLN A 289 5.12 -26.76 -3.25
N VAL A 290 5.14 -25.53 -3.76
CA VAL A 290 5.03 -25.24 -5.19
C VAL A 290 6.42 -25.13 -5.81
N ALA A 291 6.77 -26.09 -6.67
CA ALA A 291 8.02 -26.08 -7.39
C ALA A 291 7.96 -25.16 -8.62
N VAL A 292 9.10 -24.60 -8.98
CA VAL A 292 9.31 -23.97 -10.30
C VAL A 292 9.52 -25.11 -11.30
N ALA A 293 8.58 -25.33 -12.22
CA ALA A 293 8.58 -26.48 -13.15
C ALA A 293 8.93 -26.05 -14.58
#